data_02aaf4eee7a29dd7954dd9c7456bd83e
#
_entry.id   02aaf4eee7a29dd7954dd9c7456bd83e
#
_cell.length_a   1.000
_cell.length_b   1.000
_cell.length_c   1.000
_cell.angle_alpha   90.00
_cell.angle_beta   90.00
_cell.angle_gamma   90.00
#
_symmetry.space_group_name_H-M   'P 1'
#
loop_
_entity.id
_entity.type
_entity.pdbx_description
1 polymer ?
#
loop_
_entity_poly.entity_id
_entity_poly.type
_entity_poly.pdbx_seq_one_letter_code
_entity_poly.pdbx_strand_id
1 'polypeptide(L)'
;DSNCMYKCTRNFYEEPVNIRNTKLIAAQNGYDTVIGEINAGTADGKKVAVVGAGPAGIASAYFLARAGASVTVFEKEEKAGGVIRYVIPGFRISDDAIDKDVSFIQKMGVEIKTGTEVKSVQELKAQGYDAVIVATGANKPGTLKLEKGETINALKFLRDFKATDGKVALGKNVVVIGGGNTAMDTARAAKRTEGVEHVYLVYRRTKRYMPAAEDELLEVLEEGVEFKELLSPVSLENGKLLCKKMELGSMDASGRAGVTETGETEEVLADTVIVAVGEKVPTEFYEANGIAVNERGKARINDKTMETSAEGVYVVGDGARGAATIVEAIRDAQVAAKAILGHDIVKGQPVPGTEKDCYSKKAILKESKDAANESERCLTCNKVCENCVDVCPNRANISIKVPGMAMNQVIHVDYMCNECGNCKSFCPYASAPYKDKFTLFASEADMADSTNDGFAVINPETKECKVRLLGQISDCKADDANDKLYEGLRRLICAVIDDYSYLIMK
;
A
#
# COMPACT_ATOMS: atom_id res chain seq x y z
N ASP A 1 -2.13 2.01 -7.72
CA ASP A 1 -1.91 1.15 -6.53
C ASP A 1 -3.21 0.81 -5.85
N SER A 2 -3.45 -0.47 -5.58
CA SER A 2 -4.69 -0.99 -4.97
C SER A 2 -4.56 -1.29 -3.46
N ASN A 3 -3.49 -0.82 -2.79
CA ASN A 3 -3.20 -1.12 -1.37
C ASN A 3 -4.39 -0.86 -0.43
N CYS A 4 -5.17 0.20 -0.64
CA CYS A 4 -6.35 0.49 0.17
C CYS A 4 -7.51 -0.47 -0.13
N MET A 5 -7.62 -1.04 -1.34
CA MET A 5 -8.60 -2.07 -1.67
C MET A 5 -8.24 -3.39 -0.98
N TYR A 6 -6.96 -3.79 -0.99
CA TYR A 6 -6.50 -5.00 -0.26
C TYR A 6 -6.71 -4.92 1.26
N LYS A 7 -6.78 -3.72 1.83
CA LYS A 7 -7.02 -3.47 3.25
C LYS A 7 -8.45 -3.00 3.55
N CYS A 8 -9.34 -3.03 2.56
CA CYS A 8 -10.72 -2.65 2.76
C CYS A 8 -11.42 -3.61 3.72
N THR A 9 -12.16 -3.07 4.68
CA THR A 9 -12.93 -3.85 5.66
C THR A 9 -13.94 -4.79 4.97
N ARG A 10 -14.45 -4.40 3.79
CA ARG A 10 -15.37 -5.25 3.03
C ARG A 10 -14.77 -6.57 2.53
N ASN A 11 -13.46 -6.67 2.37
CA ASN A 11 -12.80 -7.94 2.04
C ASN A 11 -13.09 -9.08 3.03
N PHE A 12 -13.63 -8.77 4.22
CA PHE A 12 -14.06 -9.79 5.18
C PHE A 12 -15.42 -10.37 4.87
N TYR A 13 -16.19 -9.72 4.00
CA TYR A 13 -17.56 -10.08 3.67
C TYR A 13 -17.73 -10.38 2.19
N GLU A 14 -17.04 -9.62 1.32
CA GLU A 14 -17.30 -9.58 -0.11
C GLU A 14 -16.19 -8.80 -0.86
N GLU A 15 -16.47 -8.35 -2.08
CA GLU A 15 -15.58 -7.49 -2.87
C GLU A 15 -15.30 -6.16 -2.16
N PRO A 16 -14.04 -5.68 -2.18
CA PRO A 16 -13.69 -4.39 -1.60
C PRO A 16 -14.44 -3.25 -2.31
N VAL A 17 -14.53 -2.09 -1.66
CA VAL A 17 -14.92 -0.85 -2.34
C VAL A 17 -13.89 -0.54 -3.43
N ASN A 18 -14.35 -0.20 -4.63
CA ASN A 18 -13.48 0.20 -5.73
C ASN A 18 -12.88 1.60 -5.51
N ILE A 19 -12.05 1.69 -4.47
CA ILE A 19 -11.47 2.93 -3.95
C ILE A 19 -10.60 3.61 -5.01
N ARG A 20 -9.85 2.83 -5.81
CA ARG A 20 -8.98 3.36 -6.85
C ARG A 20 -9.76 4.14 -7.90
N ASN A 21 -10.82 3.54 -8.43
CA ASN A 21 -11.67 4.18 -9.43
C ASN A 21 -12.46 5.36 -8.85
N THR A 22 -13.01 5.22 -7.64
CA THR A 22 -13.72 6.31 -6.96
C THR A 22 -12.82 7.53 -6.75
N LYS A 23 -11.55 7.31 -6.33
CA LYS A 23 -10.56 8.39 -6.20
C LYS A 23 -10.22 9.05 -7.55
N LEU A 24 -10.09 8.25 -8.62
CA LEU A 24 -9.83 8.79 -9.96
C LEU A 24 -10.98 9.71 -10.41
N ILE A 25 -12.23 9.27 -10.26
CA ILE A 25 -13.40 10.07 -10.60
C ILE A 25 -13.47 11.35 -9.75
N ALA A 26 -13.21 11.24 -8.44
CA ALA A 26 -13.16 12.39 -7.55
C ALA A 26 -12.08 13.39 -7.97
N ALA A 27 -10.88 12.90 -8.33
CA ALA A 27 -9.79 13.75 -8.82
C ALA A 27 -10.15 14.41 -10.15
N GLN A 28 -10.75 13.70 -11.09
CA GLN A 28 -11.15 14.26 -12.38
C GLN A 28 -12.17 15.39 -12.26
N ASN A 29 -13.06 15.33 -11.25
CA ASN A 29 -14.12 16.31 -11.06
C ASN A 29 -13.79 17.41 -10.03
N GLY A 30 -12.91 17.15 -9.08
CA GLY A 30 -12.63 18.06 -7.97
C GLY A 30 -11.21 18.62 -7.92
N TYR A 31 -10.31 18.21 -8.83
CA TYR A 31 -8.89 18.58 -8.78
C TYR A 31 -8.68 20.09 -8.69
N ASP A 32 -9.24 20.85 -9.64
CA ASP A 32 -9.00 22.30 -9.72
C ASP A 32 -9.53 23.05 -8.51
N THR A 33 -10.67 22.62 -7.95
CA THR A 33 -11.24 23.21 -6.73
C THR A 33 -10.32 22.97 -5.52
N VAL A 34 -9.92 21.72 -5.29
CA VAL A 34 -9.08 21.36 -4.13
C VAL A 34 -7.70 22.00 -4.23
N ILE A 35 -7.08 21.98 -5.41
CA ILE A 35 -5.76 22.59 -5.64
C ILE A 35 -5.81 24.10 -5.48
N GLY A 36 -6.92 24.76 -5.84
CA GLY A 36 -7.12 26.20 -5.64
C GLY A 36 -7.13 26.62 -4.16
N GLU A 37 -7.47 25.73 -3.26
CA GLU A 37 -7.50 25.96 -1.81
C GLU A 37 -6.15 25.68 -1.11
N ILE A 38 -5.21 25.02 -1.79
CA ILE A 38 -3.93 24.63 -1.21
C ILE A 38 -2.86 25.69 -1.54
N ASN A 39 -2.28 26.26 -0.50
CA ASN A 39 -1.22 27.26 -0.60
C ASN A 39 0.06 26.77 0.09
N ALA A 40 1.19 27.39 -0.25
CA ALA A 40 2.41 27.27 0.53
C ALA A 40 2.18 27.71 1.97
N GLY A 41 2.93 27.11 2.89
CA GLY A 41 2.94 27.54 4.29
C GLY A 41 3.63 28.89 4.49
N THR A 42 3.51 29.45 5.69
CA THR A 42 4.31 30.60 6.10
C THR A 42 5.79 30.22 6.17
N ALA A 43 6.69 31.12 5.79
CA ALA A 43 8.11 30.85 5.72
C ALA A 43 8.66 30.28 7.03
N ASP A 44 9.18 29.07 6.98
CA ASP A 44 9.82 28.35 8.08
C ASP A 44 11.34 28.68 8.19
N GLY A 45 11.90 29.35 7.18
CA GLY A 45 13.32 29.70 7.09
C GLY A 45 14.23 28.57 6.58
N LYS A 46 13.75 27.35 6.47
CA LYS A 46 14.53 26.21 5.95
C LYS A 46 14.66 26.26 4.43
N LYS A 47 15.87 25.99 3.94
CA LYS A 47 16.18 25.86 2.52
C LYS A 47 16.57 24.44 2.19
N VAL A 48 15.78 23.75 1.36
CA VAL A 48 15.94 22.33 1.07
C VAL A 48 16.16 22.08 -0.41
N ALA A 49 17.21 21.30 -0.72
CA ALA A 49 17.46 20.79 -2.07
C ALA A 49 16.84 19.40 -2.24
N VAL A 50 16.20 19.14 -3.37
CA VAL A 50 15.67 17.83 -3.74
C VAL A 50 16.36 17.38 -5.03
N VAL A 51 17.01 16.23 -5.02
CA VAL A 51 17.74 15.68 -6.18
C VAL A 51 16.90 14.60 -6.83
N GLY A 52 16.33 14.91 -7.99
CA GLY A 52 15.40 14.08 -8.76
C GLY A 52 13.95 14.56 -8.63
N ALA A 53 13.29 14.74 -9.78
CA ALA A 53 11.89 15.15 -9.88
C ALA A 53 10.94 13.99 -10.25
N GLY A 54 11.23 12.79 -9.78
CA GLY A 54 10.29 11.65 -9.81
C GLY A 54 9.21 11.78 -8.72
N PRO A 55 8.32 10.77 -8.55
CA PRO A 55 7.22 10.82 -7.57
C PRO A 55 7.67 11.18 -6.16
N ALA A 56 8.78 10.59 -5.68
CA ALA A 56 9.32 10.89 -4.35
C ALA A 56 9.80 12.34 -4.22
N GLY A 57 10.48 12.87 -5.24
CA GLY A 57 10.98 14.26 -5.23
C GLY A 57 9.86 15.28 -5.32
N ILE A 58 8.88 15.07 -6.20
CA ILE A 58 7.68 15.91 -6.35
C ILE A 58 6.90 15.95 -5.03
N ALA A 59 6.67 14.79 -4.41
CA ALA A 59 5.98 14.70 -3.13
C ALA A 59 6.78 15.37 -1.99
N SER A 60 8.10 15.22 -1.97
CA SER A 60 8.97 15.91 -0.99
C SER A 60 8.85 17.42 -1.13
N ALA A 61 8.91 17.92 -2.35
CA ALA A 61 8.77 19.34 -2.64
C ALA A 61 7.39 19.88 -2.20
N TYR A 62 6.32 19.13 -2.46
CA TYR A 62 4.97 19.45 -2.01
C TYR A 62 4.90 19.59 -0.48
N PHE A 63 5.33 18.56 0.26
CA PHE A 63 5.22 18.56 1.72
C PHE A 63 6.05 19.68 2.37
N LEU A 64 7.26 19.90 1.88
CA LEU A 64 8.14 20.96 2.37
C LEU A 64 7.60 22.36 2.08
N ALA A 65 7.17 22.63 0.84
CA ALA A 65 6.59 23.92 0.47
C ALA A 65 5.28 24.21 1.22
N ARG A 66 4.44 23.18 1.41
CA ARG A 66 3.23 23.31 2.21
C ARG A 66 3.51 23.66 3.68
N ALA A 67 4.64 23.28 4.21
CA ALA A 67 5.08 23.64 5.55
C ALA A 67 5.89 24.94 5.60
N GLY A 68 6.13 25.62 4.46
CA GLY A 68 6.78 26.91 4.38
C GLY A 68 8.29 26.89 4.11
N ALA A 69 8.88 25.72 3.84
CA ALA A 69 10.28 25.64 3.44
C ALA A 69 10.51 26.17 2.01
N SER A 70 11.67 26.76 1.78
CA SER A 70 12.14 27.13 0.43
C SER A 70 12.74 25.90 -0.26
N VAL A 71 12.16 25.47 -1.38
CA VAL A 71 12.53 24.22 -2.03
C VAL A 71 13.02 24.45 -3.45
N THR A 72 14.19 23.87 -3.77
CA THR A 72 14.70 23.75 -5.13
C THR A 72 14.83 22.28 -5.49
N VAL A 73 14.19 21.86 -6.58
CA VAL A 73 14.27 20.52 -7.14
C VAL A 73 15.24 20.54 -8.34
N PHE A 74 16.20 19.63 -8.35
CA PHE A 74 17.16 19.44 -9.44
C PHE A 74 16.83 18.16 -10.19
N GLU A 75 16.58 18.25 -11.48
CA GLU A 75 16.24 17.13 -12.34
C GLU A 75 17.20 17.08 -13.54
N LYS A 76 17.83 15.93 -13.77
CA LYS A 76 18.76 15.74 -14.88
C LYS A 76 18.09 15.67 -16.25
N GLU A 77 16.87 15.18 -16.30
CA GLU A 77 16.08 15.10 -17.53
C GLU A 77 15.47 16.45 -17.90
N GLU A 78 15.00 16.59 -19.13
CA GLU A 78 14.41 17.84 -19.63
C GLU A 78 13.06 18.19 -18.96
N LYS A 79 12.35 17.19 -18.44
CA LYS A 79 11.05 17.36 -17.78
C LYS A 79 11.00 16.60 -16.47
N ALA A 80 10.28 17.15 -15.51
CA ALA A 80 9.96 16.46 -14.25
C ALA A 80 9.00 15.28 -14.48
N GLY A 81 9.03 14.30 -13.58
CA GLY A 81 8.15 13.12 -13.57
C GLY A 81 8.91 11.80 -13.38
N GLY A 82 10.21 11.76 -13.68
CA GLY A 82 11.02 10.54 -13.52
C GLY A 82 10.41 9.33 -14.25
N VAL A 83 10.40 8.16 -13.62
CA VAL A 83 9.92 6.91 -14.21
C VAL A 83 8.47 6.98 -14.72
N ILE A 84 7.60 7.74 -14.07
CA ILE A 84 6.21 7.88 -14.51
C ILE A 84 6.06 8.64 -15.83
N ARG A 85 6.98 9.54 -16.12
CA ARG A 85 7.01 10.26 -17.40
C ARG A 85 7.74 9.49 -18.49
N TYR A 86 8.89 8.90 -18.17
CA TYR A 86 9.77 8.40 -19.19
C TYR A 86 9.67 6.91 -19.47
N VAL A 87 9.07 6.14 -18.54
CA VAL A 87 9.03 4.67 -18.62
C VAL A 87 7.60 4.14 -18.57
N ILE A 88 6.76 4.59 -17.61
CA ILE A 88 5.38 4.11 -17.53
C ILE A 88 4.60 4.53 -18.77
N PRO A 89 3.95 3.60 -19.49
CA PRO A 89 3.27 3.89 -20.74
C PRO A 89 2.15 4.94 -20.60
N GLY A 90 1.92 5.72 -21.67
CA GLY A 90 0.91 6.78 -21.71
C GLY A 90 -0.52 6.28 -21.50
N PHE A 91 -0.82 5.03 -21.83
CA PHE A 91 -2.11 4.42 -21.55
C PHE A 91 -2.37 4.14 -20.06
N ARG A 92 -1.32 4.20 -19.20
CA ARG A 92 -1.42 4.08 -17.74
C ARG A 92 -1.57 5.44 -17.07
N ILE A 93 -0.78 6.41 -17.50
CA ILE A 93 -0.79 7.77 -16.99
C ILE A 93 -0.41 8.75 -18.09
N SER A 94 -1.22 9.78 -18.29
CA SER A 94 -0.95 10.82 -19.28
C SER A 94 0.10 11.81 -18.79
N ASP A 95 0.84 12.40 -19.72
CA ASP A 95 1.78 13.47 -19.40
C ASP A 95 1.06 14.71 -18.85
N ASP A 96 -0.17 14.99 -19.29
CA ASP A 96 -1.00 16.09 -18.78
C ASP A 96 -1.30 15.95 -17.29
N ALA A 97 -1.54 14.72 -16.80
CA ALA A 97 -1.75 14.48 -15.37
C ALA A 97 -0.49 14.77 -14.56
N ILE A 98 0.68 14.43 -15.10
CA ILE A 98 1.98 14.74 -14.47
C ILE A 98 2.24 16.25 -14.48
N ASP A 99 1.97 16.91 -15.61
CA ASP A 99 2.19 18.36 -15.76
C ASP A 99 1.29 19.19 -14.85
N LYS A 100 0.06 18.72 -14.57
CA LYS A 100 -0.81 19.34 -13.57
C LYS A 100 -0.19 19.36 -12.18
N ASP A 101 0.33 18.23 -11.71
CA ASP A 101 0.96 18.13 -10.39
C ASP A 101 2.28 18.93 -10.32
N VAL A 102 3.08 18.90 -11.38
CA VAL A 102 4.31 19.72 -11.48
C VAL A 102 3.98 21.20 -11.45
N SER A 103 3.02 21.64 -12.23
CA SER A 103 2.57 23.03 -12.28
C SER A 103 2.02 23.49 -10.93
N PHE A 104 1.33 22.61 -10.23
CA PHE A 104 0.79 22.90 -8.91
C PHE A 104 1.89 23.18 -7.88
N ILE A 105 2.92 22.35 -7.78
CA ILE A 105 4.02 22.60 -6.83
C ILE A 105 4.84 23.84 -7.20
N GLN A 106 4.97 24.16 -8.48
CA GLN A 106 5.61 25.40 -8.92
C GLN A 106 4.81 26.65 -8.49
N LYS A 107 3.47 26.59 -8.56
CA LYS A 107 2.59 27.65 -8.02
C LYS A 107 2.74 27.83 -6.51
N MET A 108 3.15 26.80 -5.78
CA MET A 108 3.50 26.87 -4.37
C MET A 108 4.88 27.49 -4.10
N GLY A 109 5.58 27.98 -5.12
CA GLY A 109 6.89 28.60 -5.01
C GLY A 109 8.08 27.64 -5.08
N VAL A 110 7.85 26.37 -5.46
CA VAL A 110 8.95 25.42 -5.67
C VAL A 110 9.67 25.74 -6.97
N GLU A 111 10.98 25.92 -6.89
CA GLU A 111 11.86 26.06 -8.06
C GLU A 111 12.22 24.68 -8.59
N ILE A 112 11.96 24.38 -9.88
CA ILE A 112 12.37 23.13 -10.53
C ILE A 112 13.38 23.46 -11.62
N LYS A 113 14.61 22.96 -11.45
CA LYS A 113 15.73 23.09 -12.41
C LYS A 113 15.88 21.79 -13.18
N THR A 114 15.27 21.72 -14.35
CA THR A 114 15.43 20.61 -15.29
C THR A 114 16.73 20.70 -16.07
N GLY A 115 17.17 19.60 -16.72
CA GLY A 115 18.45 19.54 -17.42
C GLY A 115 19.66 19.73 -16.49
N THR A 116 19.50 19.57 -15.18
CA THR A 116 20.51 19.87 -14.17
C THR A 116 20.86 18.63 -13.36
N GLU A 117 21.98 18.01 -13.69
CA GLU A 117 22.50 16.85 -12.97
C GLU A 117 23.30 17.28 -11.74
N VAL A 118 22.87 16.85 -10.57
CA VAL A 118 23.62 17.00 -9.31
C VAL A 118 24.58 15.85 -9.16
N LYS A 119 25.86 16.14 -8.96
CA LYS A 119 26.93 15.15 -8.72
C LYS A 119 27.38 15.11 -7.26
N SER A 120 27.28 16.25 -6.56
CA SER A 120 27.78 16.39 -5.21
C SER A 120 26.70 16.98 -4.26
N VAL A 121 26.40 16.24 -3.21
CA VAL A 121 25.57 16.72 -2.08
C VAL A 121 26.29 17.82 -1.31
N GLN A 122 27.61 17.74 -1.21
CA GLN A 122 28.41 18.73 -0.48
C GLN A 122 28.38 20.09 -1.17
N GLU A 123 28.35 20.13 -2.50
CA GLU A 123 28.19 21.37 -3.25
C GLU A 123 26.86 22.07 -2.95
N LEU A 124 25.76 21.30 -2.82
CA LEU A 124 24.46 21.85 -2.42
C LEU A 124 24.50 22.42 -1.01
N LYS A 125 25.12 21.72 -0.07
CA LYS A 125 25.30 22.21 1.30
C LYS A 125 26.13 23.51 1.33
N ALA A 126 27.17 23.58 0.53
CA ALA A 126 28.00 24.80 0.39
C ALA A 126 27.22 25.97 -0.22
N GLN A 127 26.14 25.72 -0.99
CA GLN A 127 25.20 26.72 -1.49
C GLN A 127 24.17 27.17 -0.46
N GLY A 128 24.26 26.68 0.78
CA GLY A 128 23.41 27.09 1.90
C GLY A 128 22.08 26.33 1.96
N TYR A 129 21.99 25.12 1.44
CA TYR A 129 20.87 24.24 1.70
C TYR A 129 21.04 23.55 3.07
N ASP A 130 20.04 23.67 3.94
CA ASP A 130 20.03 23.10 5.28
C ASP A 130 19.89 21.57 5.25
N ALA A 131 19.18 21.08 4.26
CA ALA A 131 19.01 19.63 4.04
C ALA A 131 18.96 19.30 2.55
N VAL A 132 19.33 18.04 2.22
CA VAL A 132 19.29 17.50 0.87
C VAL A 132 18.49 16.20 0.86
N ILE A 133 17.43 16.14 0.06
CA ILE A 133 16.67 14.92 -0.20
C ILE A 133 17.16 14.31 -1.52
N VAL A 134 17.61 13.07 -1.48
CA VAL A 134 18.02 12.29 -2.66
C VAL A 134 16.86 11.39 -3.07
N ALA A 135 16.27 11.67 -4.24
CA ALA A 135 15.11 10.99 -4.80
C ALA A 135 15.42 10.43 -6.22
N THR A 136 16.61 9.87 -6.38
CA THR A 136 17.16 9.42 -7.69
C THR A 136 16.56 8.11 -8.21
N GLY A 137 15.78 7.41 -7.40
CA GLY A 137 15.06 6.20 -7.79
C GLY A 137 15.93 4.95 -7.97
N ALA A 138 15.35 3.92 -8.62
CA ALA A 138 16.00 2.65 -8.96
C ALA A 138 15.87 2.40 -10.46
N ASN A 139 16.70 3.07 -11.26
CA ASN A 139 16.61 3.07 -12.71
C ASN A 139 17.70 2.22 -13.40
N LYS A 140 18.48 1.46 -12.63
CA LYS A 140 19.47 0.51 -13.20
C LYS A 140 18.77 -0.82 -13.47
N PRO A 141 18.76 -1.31 -14.72
CA PRO A 141 18.04 -2.52 -15.05
C PRO A 141 18.65 -3.77 -14.38
N GLY A 142 17.81 -4.70 -14.00
CA GLY A 142 18.18 -6.07 -13.72
C GLY A 142 18.66 -6.75 -15.03
N THR A 143 19.60 -7.67 -14.92
CA THR A 143 20.18 -8.36 -16.06
C THR A 143 19.84 -9.85 -16.04
N LEU A 144 19.46 -10.36 -17.19
CA LEU A 144 19.41 -11.79 -17.47
C LEU A 144 20.24 -11.99 -18.73
N LYS A 145 21.20 -12.91 -18.68
CA LYS A 145 22.02 -13.26 -19.86
C LYS A 145 21.53 -14.61 -20.37
N LEU A 146 21.24 -14.66 -21.66
CA LEU A 146 21.05 -15.91 -22.38
C LEU A 146 22.40 -16.51 -22.71
N GLU A 147 22.47 -17.84 -22.88
CA GLU A 147 23.67 -18.53 -23.36
C GLU A 147 24.01 -18.10 -24.80
N LYS A 148 22.95 -17.87 -25.61
CA LYS A 148 23.05 -17.32 -26.97
C LYS A 148 21.88 -16.37 -27.24
N GLY A 149 22.13 -15.41 -28.11
CA GLY A 149 21.17 -14.37 -28.48
C GLY A 149 21.23 -13.14 -27.55
N GLU A 150 20.58 -12.10 -27.98
CA GLU A 150 20.54 -10.81 -27.26
C GLU A 150 19.16 -10.57 -26.68
N THR A 151 19.12 -9.77 -25.61
CA THR A 151 17.86 -9.35 -24.96
C THR A 151 17.78 -7.83 -24.89
N ILE A 152 16.57 -7.30 -24.96
CA ILE A 152 16.28 -5.89 -24.72
C ILE A 152 15.87 -5.74 -23.25
N ASN A 153 16.34 -4.68 -22.61
CA ASN A 153 15.89 -4.36 -21.25
C ASN A 153 14.52 -3.68 -21.28
N ALA A 154 13.63 -4.05 -20.35
CA ALA A 154 12.26 -3.52 -20.27
C ALA A 154 12.20 -2.00 -20.08
N LEU A 155 13.04 -1.42 -19.20
CA LEU A 155 13.05 0.04 -18.99
C LEU A 155 13.45 0.79 -20.27
N LYS A 156 14.45 0.25 -21.00
CA LYS A 156 14.87 0.82 -22.29
C LYS A 156 13.74 0.73 -23.31
N PHE A 157 13.13 -0.45 -23.45
CA PHE A 157 12.03 -0.64 -24.38
C PHE A 157 10.85 0.29 -24.07
N LEU A 158 10.42 0.36 -22.81
CA LEU A 158 9.29 1.21 -22.40
C LEU A 158 9.58 2.70 -22.64
N ARG A 159 10.84 3.13 -22.41
CA ARG A 159 11.28 4.50 -22.72
C ARG A 159 11.21 4.78 -24.23
N ASP A 160 11.74 3.87 -25.05
CA ASP A 160 11.73 3.98 -26.51
C ASP A 160 10.27 3.94 -27.05
N PHE A 161 9.43 3.04 -26.52
CA PHE A 161 8.01 2.94 -26.84
C PHE A 161 7.29 4.27 -26.59
N LYS A 162 7.49 4.86 -25.41
CA LYS A 162 6.86 6.14 -25.07
C LYS A 162 7.40 7.30 -25.90
N ALA A 163 8.70 7.35 -26.15
CA ALA A 163 9.35 8.40 -26.93
C ALA A 163 8.95 8.38 -28.41
N THR A 164 8.62 7.21 -28.95
CA THR A 164 8.28 7.02 -30.39
C THR A 164 6.78 6.79 -30.63
N ASP A 165 5.96 6.95 -29.61
CA ASP A 165 4.52 6.64 -29.66
C ASP A 165 4.25 5.21 -30.19
N GLY A 166 4.97 4.24 -29.65
CA GLY A 166 4.83 2.82 -29.97
C GLY A 166 5.54 2.33 -31.21
N LYS A 167 6.31 3.17 -31.90
CA LYS A 167 7.03 2.80 -33.13
C LYS A 167 8.40 2.22 -32.83
N VAL A 168 8.43 1.01 -32.30
CA VAL A 168 9.65 0.26 -31.99
C VAL A 168 9.69 -1.01 -32.84
N ALA A 169 10.79 -1.31 -33.47
CA ALA A 169 10.93 -2.51 -34.30
C ALA A 169 11.18 -3.75 -33.39
N LEU A 170 10.18 -4.62 -33.23
CA LEU A 170 10.25 -5.82 -32.39
C LEU A 170 10.11 -7.16 -33.15
N GLY A 171 9.65 -7.11 -34.41
CA GLY A 171 9.23 -8.31 -35.12
C GLY A 171 7.80 -8.74 -34.73
N LYS A 172 7.39 -9.93 -35.17
CA LYS A 172 6.01 -10.42 -35.01
C LYS A 172 5.78 -11.10 -33.65
N ASN A 173 6.80 -11.80 -33.15
CA ASN A 173 6.74 -12.62 -31.95
C ASN A 173 7.63 -12.02 -30.86
N VAL A 174 7.03 -11.56 -29.77
CA VAL A 174 7.76 -10.93 -28.67
C VAL A 174 7.62 -11.76 -27.41
N VAL A 175 8.73 -12.07 -26.77
CA VAL A 175 8.71 -12.71 -25.45
C VAL A 175 9.13 -11.70 -24.39
N VAL A 176 8.29 -11.54 -23.37
CA VAL A 176 8.58 -10.74 -22.17
C VAL A 176 8.87 -11.67 -21.00
N ILE A 177 10.03 -11.50 -20.37
CA ILE A 177 10.47 -12.33 -19.24
C ILE A 177 10.34 -11.56 -17.95
N GLY A 178 9.46 -12.02 -17.07
CA GLY A 178 9.26 -11.41 -15.75
C GLY A 178 7.88 -11.66 -15.17
N GLY A 179 7.67 -11.24 -13.92
CA GLY A 179 6.41 -11.44 -13.20
C GLY A 179 6.02 -10.24 -12.32
N GLY A 180 6.68 -9.09 -12.46
CA GLY A 180 6.35 -7.85 -11.77
C GLY A 180 5.52 -6.89 -12.62
N ASN A 181 5.08 -5.76 -12.04
CA ASN A 181 4.28 -4.75 -12.76
C ASN A 181 5.00 -4.21 -14.00
N THR A 182 6.34 -4.07 -13.96
CA THR A 182 7.13 -3.70 -15.15
C THR A 182 6.98 -4.70 -16.29
N ALA A 183 6.89 -6.01 -15.98
CA ALA A 183 6.65 -7.03 -17.00
C ALA A 183 5.23 -6.91 -17.60
N MET A 184 4.22 -6.57 -16.78
CA MET A 184 2.85 -6.33 -17.24
C MET A 184 2.79 -5.13 -18.20
N ASP A 185 3.36 -4.00 -17.79
CA ASP A 185 3.45 -2.81 -18.63
C ASP A 185 4.21 -3.07 -19.94
N THR A 186 5.31 -3.86 -19.85
CA THR A 186 6.12 -4.25 -21.01
C THR A 186 5.33 -5.12 -21.99
N ALA A 187 4.62 -6.13 -21.49
CA ALA A 187 3.81 -7.01 -22.34
C ALA A 187 2.67 -6.26 -23.06
N ARG A 188 1.99 -5.38 -22.33
CA ARG A 188 0.94 -4.52 -22.90
C ARG A 188 1.46 -3.50 -23.90
N ALA A 189 2.63 -2.90 -23.63
CA ALA A 189 3.29 -2.00 -24.58
C ALA A 189 3.75 -2.76 -25.84
N ALA A 190 4.34 -3.95 -25.68
CA ALA A 190 4.72 -4.79 -26.82
C ALA A 190 3.50 -5.19 -27.67
N LYS A 191 2.36 -5.54 -27.04
CA LYS A 191 1.13 -5.87 -27.78
C LYS A 191 0.56 -4.70 -28.57
N ARG A 192 0.84 -3.45 -28.15
CA ARG A 192 0.41 -2.22 -28.83
C ARG A 192 1.45 -1.72 -29.84
N THR A 193 2.60 -2.36 -29.94
CA THR A 193 3.64 -1.99 -30.89
C THR A 193 3.27 -2.45 -32.31
N GLU A 194 3.42 -1.56 -33.29
CA GLU A 194 3.09 -1.84 -34.68
C GLU A 194 3.87 -3.04 -35.24
N GLY A 195 3.19 -3.97 -35.90
CA GLY A 195 3.78 -5.17 -36.49
C GLY A 195 3.94 -6.37 -35.55
N VAL A 196 3.65 -6.21 -34.26
CA VAL A 196 3.63 -7.33 -33.29
C VAL A 196 2.33 -8.10 -33.39
N GLU A 197 2.40 -9.39 -33.64
CA GLU A 197 1.25 -10.30 -33.76
C GLU A 197 1.03 -11.06 -32.44
N HIS A 198 2.11 -11.63 -31.90
CA HIS A 198 2.09 -12.48 -30.70
C HIS A 198 2.99 -11.92 -29.61
N VAL A 199 2.48 -11.90 -28.38
CA VAL A 199 3.25 -11.58 -27.18
C VAL A 199 3.10 -12.71 -26.16
N TYR A 200 4.24 -13.21 -25.71
CA TYR A 200 4.33 -14.27 -24.69
C TYR A 200 4.93 -13.69 -23.41
N LEU A 201 4.22 -13.83 -22.29
CA LEU A 201 4.73 -13.49 -20.97
C LEU A 201 5.28 -14.76 -20.30
N VAL A 202 6.58 -14.85 -20.17
CA VAL A 202 7.29 -16.03 -19.63
C VAL A 202 7.67 -15.77 -18.17
N TYR A 203 7.26 -16.68 -17.29
CA TYR A 203 7.56 -16.60 -15.87
C TYR A 203 8.01 -17.96 -15.30
N ARG A 204 9.09 -17.96 -14.50
CA ARG A 204 9.69 -19.19 -13.95
C ARG A 204 8.93 -19.85 -12.81
N ARG A 205 7.87 -19.20 -12.28
CA ARG A 205 6.94 -19.73 -11.28
C ARG A 205 5.52 -19.74 -11.84
N THR A 206 4.55 -20.10 -11.01
CA THR A 206 3.13 -19.95 -11.36
C THR A 206 2.62 -18.53 -11.03
N LYS A 207 1.47 -18.16 -11.60
CA LYS A 207 0.78 -16.88 -11.33
C LYS A 207 0.63 -16.59 -9.84
N ARG A 208 0.43 -17.62 -9.01
CA ARG A 208 0.27 -17.50 -7.55
C ARG A 208 1.45 -16.77 -6.87
N TYR A 209 2.66 -16.89 -7.43
CA TYR A 209 3.88 -16.33 -6.87
C TYR A 209 4.37 -15.09 -7.63
N MET A 210 3.53 -14.51 -8.47
CA MET A 210 3.87 -13.27 -9.16
C MET A 210 3.86 -12.10 -8.18
N PRO A 211 4.86 -11.20 -8.25
CA PRO A 211 4.82 -9.96 -7.49
C PRO A 211 3.91 -8.89 -8.09
N ALA A 212 3.47 -9.07 -9.35
CA ALA A 212 2.48 -8.18 -9.98
C ALA A 212 1.12 -8.29 -9.28
N ALA A 213 0.37 -7.21 -9.27
CA ALA A 213 -1.02 -7.21 -8.83
C ALA A 213 -1.87 -8.08 -9.76
N GLU A 214 -2.86 -8.78 -9.19
CA GLU A 214 -3.69 -9.71 -9.96
C GLU A 214 -4.48 -9.01 -11.07
N ASP A 215 -5.00 -7.82 -10.80
CA ASP A 215 -5.70 -6.99 -11.78
C ASP A 215 -4.79 -6.60 -12.96
N GLU A 216 -3.50 -6.37 -12.74
CA GLU A 216 -2.55 -6.10 -13.83
C GLU A 216 -2.34 -7.31 -14.74
N LEU A 217 -2.28 -8.51 -14.17
CA LEU A 217 -2.19 -9.75 -14.96
C LEU A 217 -3.48 -10.00 -15.76
N LEU A 218 -4.64 -9.76 -15.16
CA LEU A 218 -5.93 -9.89 -15.86
C LEU A 218 -6.00 -8.97 -17.08
N GLU A 219 -5.60 -7.70 -16.94
CA GLU A 219 -5.56 -6.76 -18.07
C GLU A 219 -4.61 -7.22 -19.19
N VAL A 220 -3.47 -7.83 -18.84
CA VAL A 220 -2.51 -8.42 -19.81
C VAL A 220 -3.17 -9.56 -20.60
N LEU A 221 -3.88 -10.46 -19.92
CA LEU A 221 -4.54 -11.60 -20.54
C LEU A 221 -5.75 -11.16 -21.42
N GLU A 222 -6.52 -10.18 -20.96
CA GLU A 222 -7.64 -9.60 -21.72
C GLU A 222 -7.19 -8.95 -23.04
N GLU A 223 -5.97 -8.40 -23.07
CA GLU A 223 -5.35 -7.86 -24.28
C GLU A 223 -4.77 -8.93 -25.22
N GLY A 224 -4.92 -10.22 -24.88
CA GLY A 224 -4.52 -11.33 -25.73
C GLY A 224 -3.02 -11.64 -25.67
N VAL A 225 -2.36 -11.36 -24.57
CA VAL A 225 -1.00 -11.85 -24.28
C VAL A 225 -1.07 -13.28 -23.75
N GLU A 226 -0.24 -14.15 -24.28
CA GLU A 226 -0.17 -15.54 -23.84
C GLU A 226 0.75 -15.68 -22.62
N PHE A 227 0.20 -16.15 -21.50
CA PHE A 227 0.99 -16.39 -20.30
C PHE A 227 1.54 -17.81 -20.23
N LYS A 228 2.85 -17.94 -20.06
CA LYS A 228 3.58 -19.19 -19.97
C LYS A 228 4.29 -19.31 -18.62
N GLU A 229 3.76 -20.18 -17.79
CA GLU A 229 4.27 -20.47 -16.45
C GLU A 229 5.39 -21.52 -16.49
N LEU A 230 6.18 -21.54 -15.41
CA LEU A 230 7.18 -22.57 -15.14
C LEU A 230 8.21 -22.72 -16.27
N LEU A 231 8.58 -21.60 -16.89
CA LEU A 231 9.60 -21.54 -17.93
C LEU A 231 10.74 -20.60 -17.55
N SER A 232 11.97 -21.08 -17.70
CA SER A 232 13.21 -20.31 -17.50
C SER A 232 13.99 -20.22 -18.81
N PRO A 233 14.26 -19.00 -19.35
CA PRO A 233 14.89 -18.84 -20.65
C PRO A 233 16.36 -19.25 -20.63
N VAL A 234 16.84 -19.82 -21.73
CA VAL A 234 18.20 -20.33 -21.93
C VAL A 234 18.90 -19.64 -23.09
N SER A 235 18.35 -19.79 -24.30
CA SER A 235 18.98 -19.24 -25.52
C SER A 235 17.93 -18.79 -26.54
N LEU A 236 18.28 -17.78 -27.34
CA LEU A 236 17.48 -17.30 -28.47
C LEU A 236 18.24 -17.58 -29.77
N GLU A 237 17.70 -18.46 -30.61
CA GLU A 237 18.29 -18.86 -31.90
C GLU A 237 17.18 -19.13 -32.91
N ASN A 238 17.38 -18.76 -34.14
CA ASN A 238 16.49 -19.05 -35.29
C ASN A 238 15.03 -18.65 -35.06
N GLY A 239 14.78 -17.51 -34.42
CA GLY A 239 13.42 -17.05 -34.12
C GLY A 239 12.69 -17.82 -33.01
N LYS A 240 13.42 -18.54 -32.16
CA LYS A 240 12.88 -19.32 -31.04
C LYS A 240 13.68 -19.10 -29.77
N LEU A 241 12.96 -18.90 -28.66
CA LEU A 241 13.51 -18.92 -27.33
C LEU A 241 13.40 -20.31 -26.73
N LEU A 242 14.53 -20.95 -26.47
CA LEU A 242 14.60 -22.18 -25.72
C LEU A 242 14.46 -21.89 -24.24
N CYS A 243 13.53 -22.57 -23.58
CA CYS A 243 13.30 -22.47 -22.13
C CYS A 243 13.43 -23.83 -21.47
N LYS A 244 14.00 -23.87 -20.26
CA LYS A 244 13.90 -25.02 -19.36
C LYS A 244 12.54 -25.01 -18.69
N LYS A 245 11.91 -26.18 -18.59
CA LYS A 245 10.71 -26.34 -17.77
C LYS A 245 11.09 -26.46 -16.30
N MET A 246 10.35 -25.78 -15.47
CA MET A 246 10.58 -25.67 -14.05
C MET A 246 9.47 -26.35 -13.25
N GLU A 247 9.78 -26.78 -12.05
CA GLU A 247 8.81 -27.20 -11.05
C GLU A 247 8.97 -26.37 -9.77
N LEU A 248 7.89 -26.28 -8.99
CA LEU A 248 7.91 -25.55 -7.73
C LEU A 248 8.62 -26.38 -6.65
N GLY A 249 9.63 -25.79 -6.02
CA GLY A 249 10.35 -26.35 -4.88
C GLY A 249 9.78 -25.88 -3.53
N SER A 250 10.57 -26.08 -2.47
CA SER A 250 10.23 -25.59 -1.12
C SER A 250 10.10 -24.08 -1.06
N MET A 251 9.28 -23.60 -0.12
CA MET A 251 9.13 -22.17 0.12
C MET A 251 10.37 -21.58 0.82
N ASP A 252 10.77 -20.40 0.37
CA ASP A 252 11.77 -19.58 1.04
C ASP A 252 11.18 -18.79 2.23
N ALA A 253 12.04 -18.12 3.00
CA ALA A 253 11.64 -17.30 4.16
C ALA A 253 10.70 -16.13 3.78
N SER A 254 10.59 -15.76 2.50
CA SER A 254 9.67 -14.74 2.01
C SER A 254 8.30 -15.30 1.61
N GLY A 255 8.07 -16.59 1.76
CA GLY A 255 6.83 -17.27 1.36
C GLY A 255 6.72 -17.54 -0.15
N ARG A 256 7.84 -17.47 -0.90
CA ARG A 256 7.88 -17.78 -2.32
C ARG A 256 8.43 -19.20 -2.53
N ALA A 257 7.76 -19.98 -3.38
CA ALA A 257 8.29 -21.28 -3.78
C ALA A 257 9.63 -21.09 -4.53
N GLY A 258 10.63 -21.87 -4.17
CA GLY A 258 11.81 -22.10 -4.98
C GLY A 258 11.41 -22.70 -6.33
N VAL A 259 12.34 -22.81 -7.25
CA VAL A 259 12.14 -23.50 -8.53
C VAL A 259 13.31 -24.40 -8.83
N THR A 260 13.03 -25.59 -9.34
CA THR A 260 14.00 -26.59 -9.79
C THR A 260 13.78 -26.92 -11.25
N GLU A 261 14.81 -27.31 -11.98
CA GLU A 261 14.71 -27.74 -13.37
C GLU A 261 14.17 -29.18 -13.44
N THR A 262 13.22 -29.43 -14.34
CA THR A 262 12.66 -30.79 -14.56
C THR A 262 13.54 -31.65 -15.48
N GLY A 263 14.49 -31.04 -16.19
CA GLY A 263 15.26 -31.65 -17.25
C GLY A 263 14.59 -31.59 -18.64
N GLU A 264 13.33 -31.11 -18.71
CA GLU A 264 12.63 -30.88 -19.97
C GLU A 264 12.82 -29.46 -20.48
N THR A 265 12.63 -29.28 -21.78
CA THR A 265 12.67 -27.96 -22.43
C THR A 265 11.41 -27.67 -23.23
N GLU A 266 11.17 -26.39 -23.51
CA GLU A 266 10.10 -25.90 -24.39
C GLU A 266 10.64 -24.77 -25.26
N GLU A 267 10.24 -24.75 -26.54
CA GLU A 267 10.55 -23.65 -27.45
C GLU A 267 9.36 -22.68 -27.55
N VAL A 268 9.63 -21.38 -27.47
CA VAL A 268 8.66 -20.31 -27.66
C VAL A 268 9.10 -19.46 -28.86
N LEU A 269 8.19 -19.17 -29.78
CA LEU A 269 8.50 -18.28 -30.92
C LEU A 269 8.89 -16.90 -30.41
N ALA A 270 10.01 -16.37 -30.88
CA ALA A 270 10.55 -15.11 -30.41
C ALA A 270 11.45 -14.44 -31.45
N ASP A 271 11.01 -13.35 -32.02
CA ASP A 271 11.89 -12.45 -32.80
C ASP A 271 12.64 -11.51 -31.86
N THR A 272 12.01 -11.12 -30.77
CA THR A 272 12.58 -10.26 -29.73
C THR A 272 12.29 -10.79 -28.34
N VAL A 273 13.28 -10.74 -27.45
CA VAL A 273 13.15 -11.07 -26.04
C VAL A 273 13.40 -9.82 -25.18
N ILE A 274 12.39 -9.44 -24.37
CA ILE A 274 12.46 -8.29 -23.48
C ILE A 274 12.53 -8.77 -22.04
N VAL A 275 13.53 -8.30 -21.28
CA VAL A 275 13.79 -8.76 -19.90
C VAL A 275 13.31 -7.74 -18.89
N ALA A 276 12.36 -8.14 -18.03
CA ALA A 276 11.76 -7.37 -16.95
C ALA A 276 11.96 -8.08 -15.59
N VAL A 277 13.23 -8.35 -15.22
CA VAL A 277 13.61 -9.11 -14.04
C VAL A 277 14.01 -8.23 -12.84
N GLY A 278 13.43 -7.06 -12.77
CA GLY A 278 13.58 -6.11 -11.67
C GLY A 278 14.56 -4.96 -11.99
N GLU A 279 14.53 -3.97 -11.14
CA GLU A 279 15.34 -2.76 -11.20
C GLU A 279 16.25 -2.69 -9.98
N LYS A 280 17.40 -2.04 -10.14
CA LYS A 280 18.40 -1.82 -9.08
C LYS A 280 18.63 -0.33 -8.87
N VAL A 281 19.03 0.02 -7.68
CA VAL A 281 19.47 1.36 -7.35
C VAL A 281 20.87 1.57 -7.92
N PRO A 282 21.13 2.67 -8.67
CA PRO A 282 22.50 3.03 -9.04
C PRO A 282 23.24 3.52 -7.80
N THR A 283 24.25 2.77 -7.35
CA THR A 283 25.00 3.07 -6.11
C THR A 283 26.07 4.13 -6.29
N GLU A 284 26.46 4.39 -7.53
CA GLU A 284 27.59 5.26 -7.88
C GLU A 284 27.43 6.68 -7.29
N PHE A 285 26.21 7.22 -7.30
CA PHE A 285 25.93 8.52 -6.70
C PHE A 285 26.07 8.47 -5.17
N TYR A 286 25.61 7.39 -4.54
CA TYR A 286 25.69 7.23 -3.08
C TYR A 286 27.13 7.10 -2.61
N GLU A 287 27.91 6.27 -3.30
CA GLU A 287 29.33 6.05 -2.99
C GLU A 287 30.12 7.36 -3.12
N ALA A 288 29.90 8.11 -4.21
CA ALA A 288 30.56 9.39 -4.43
C ALA A 288 30.20 10.47 -3.40
N ASN A 289 29.07 10.32 -2.71
CA ASN A 289 28.59 11.27 -1.71
C ASN A 289 28.66 10.76 -0.26
N GLY A 290 29.36 9.63 -0.02
CA GLY A 290 29.54 9.06 1.32
C GLY A 290 28.26 8.51 1.95
N ILE A 291 27.23 8.22 1.14
CA ILE A 291 25.98 7.60 1.59
C ILE A 291 26.19 6.09 1.63
N ALA A 292 26.15 5.51 2.83
CA ALA A 292 26.32 4.08 3.02
C ALA A 292 25.19 3.29 2.38
N VAL A 293 25.53 2.15 1.75
CA VAL A 293 24.57 1.23 1.16
C VAL A 293 24.58 -0.13 1.85
N ASN A 294 23.49 -0.87 1.76
CA ASN A 294 23.40 -2.24 2.23
C ASN A 294 23.84 -3.23 1.13
N GLU A 295 23.86 -4.53 1.44
CA GLU A 295 24.28 -5.60 0.51
C GLU A 295 23.44 -5.67 -0.78
N ARG A 296 22.24 -5.09 -0.77
CA ARG A 296 21.35 -5.01 -1.93
C ARG A 296 21.49 -3.70 -2.73
N GLY A 297 22.48 -2.85 -2.39
CA GLY A 297 22.73 -1.57 -3.04
C GLY A 297 21.75 -0.46 -2.68
N LYS A 298 20.90 -0.64 -1.66
CA LYS A 298 19.98 0.39 -1.19
C LYS A 298 20.66 1.27 -0.15
N ALA A 299 20.34 2.56 -0.11
CA ALA A 299 20.85 3.46 0.91
C ALA A 299 20.50 2.94 2.32
N ARG A 300 21.45 3.02 3.23
CA ARG A 300 21.21 2.80 4.67
C ARG A 300 20.59 4.07 5.24
N ILE A 301 19.38 3.95 5.73
CA ILE A 301 18.60 5.05 6.29
C ILE A 301 18.09 4.70 7.68
N ASN A 302 17.71 5.71 8.42
CA ASN A 302 16.86 5.58 9.59
C ASN A 302 15.40 5.49 9.13
N ASP A 303 14.72 4.37 9.35
CA ASP A 303 13.34 4.13 8.88
C ASP A 303 12.30 5.11 9.43
N LYS A 304 12.62 5.81 10.53
CA LYS A 304 11.72 6.80 11.15
C LYS A 304 11.91 8.22 10.61
N THR A 305 13.06 8.52 10.00
CA THR A 305 13.41 9.87 9.52
C THR A 305 13.78 9.90 8.05
N MET A 306 14.09 8.78 7.43
CA MET A 306 14.67 8.63 6.09
C MET A 306 16.08 9.23 5.98
N GLU A 307 16.68 9.66 7.09
CA GLU A 307 18.03 10.23 7.13
C GLU A 307 19.10 9.14 6.97
N THR A 308 20.15 9.48 6.24
CA THR A 308 21.30 8.61 6.01
C THR A 308 22.35 8.76 7.12
N SER A 309 23.49 8.10 6.96
CA SER A 309 24.66 8.32 7.83
C SER A 309 25.31 9.71 7.64
N ALA A 310 25.00 10.40 6.54
CA ALA A 310 25.46 11.77 6.31
C ALA A 310 24.41 12.74 6.86
N GLU A 311 24.80 13.54 7.87
CA GLU A 311 23.92 14.48 8.54
C GLU A 311 23.20 15.42 7.56
N GLY A 312 21.88 15.57 7.71
CA GLY A 312 21.03 16.42 6.86
C GLY A 312 20.87 15.91 5.43
N VAL A 313 21.20 14.64 5.16
CA VAL A 313 21.00 13.98 3.86
C VAL A 313 19.99 12.84 4.01
N TYR A 314 18.92 12.91 3.24
CA TYR A 314 17.80 11.99 3.29
C TYR A 314 17.68 11.23 1.96
N VAL A 315 17.31 9.96 1.98
CA VAL A 315 17.05 9.18 0.75
C VAL A 315 15.62 8.68 0.81
N VAL A 316 14.84 8.92 -0.24
CA VAL A 316 13.41 8.60 -0.30
C VAL A 316 13.05 7.79 -1.56
N GLY A 317 11.90 7.10 -1.50
CA GLY A 317 11.38 6.30 -2.60
C GLY A 317 12.26 5.10 -2.94
N ASP A 318 12.31 4.75 -4.22
CA ASP A 318 12.99 3.53 -4.68
C ASP A 318 14.50 3.52 -4.38
N GLY A 319 15.11 4.68 -4.20
CA GLY A 319 16.50 4.80 -3.76
C GLY A 319 16.77 4.19 -2.39
N ALA A 320 15.81 4.30 -1.48
CA ALA A 320 15.87 3.72 -0.15
C ALA A 320 15.33 2.28 -0.10
N ARG A 321 14.28 2.00 -0.88
CA ARG A 321 13.52 0.74 -0.78
C ARG A 321 13.86 -0.28 -1.86
N GLY A 322 14.40 0.13 -2.99
CA GLY A 322 14.34 -0.57 -4.27
C GLY A 322 12.99 -0.31 -4.94
N ALA A 323 12.77 -0.84 -6.13
CA ALA A 323 11.54 -0.66 -6.89
C ALA A 323 10.30 -0.99 -6.03
N ALA A 324 9.43 0.02 -5.87
CA ALA A 324 8.26 0.00 -5.00
C ALA A 324 7.10 0.79 -5.63
N THR A 325 6.11 1.18 -4.83
CA THR A 325 4.94 1.88 -5.33
C THR A 325 5.07 3.41 -5.18
N ILE A 326 4.32 4.15 -6.00
CA ILE A 326 4.24 5.63 -5.90
C ILE A 326 3.74 6.05 -4.51
N VAL A 327 2.80 5.32 -3.93
CA VAL A 327 2.25 5.62 -2.59
C VAL A 327 3.32 5.49 -1.50
N GLU A 328 4.20 4.50 -1.61
CA GLU A 328 5.34 4.34 -0.69
C GLU A 328 6.36 5.47 -0.86
N ALA A 329 6.62 5.89 -2.09
CA ALA A 329 7.48 7.04 -2.38
C ALA A 329 6.92 8.35 -1.77
N ILE A 330 5.60 8.58 -1.86
CA ILE A 330 4.91 9.70 -1.22
C ILE A 330 5.01 9.63 0.30
N ARG A 331 4.83 8.44 0.88
CA ARG A 331 4.98 8.23 2.32
C ARG A 331 6.39 8.57 2.81
N ASP A 332 7.42 8.10 2.11
CA ASP A 332 8.81 8.37 2.47
C ASP A 332 9.14 9.85 2.40
N ALA A 333 8.62 10.53 1.37
CA ALA A 333 8.71 11.98 1.22
C ALA A 333 8.10 12.72 2.41
N GLN A 334 6.93 12.30 2.88
CA GLN A 334 6.27 12.88 4.05
C GLN A 334 7.09 12.66 5.32
N VAL A 335 7.65 11.46 5.51
CA VAL A 335 8.49 11.13 6.66
C VAL A 335 9.76 11.99 6.69
N ALA A 336 10.45 12.11 5.55
CA ALA A 336 11.65 12.94 5.44
C ALA A 336 11.34 14.42 5.68
N ALA A 337 10.27 14.95 5.07
CA ALA A 337 9.86 16.33 5.26
C ALA A 337 9.56 16.64 6.74
N LYS A 338 8.83 15.76 7.43
CA LYS A 338 8.57 15.87 8.87
C LYS A 338 9.85 15.88 9.69
N ALA A 339 10.81 15.02 9.37
CA ALA A 339 12.09 14.94 10.07
C ALA A 339 12.93 16.22 9.88
N ILE A 340 12.97 16.77 8.65
CA ILE A 340 13.68 18.00 8.34
C ILE A 340 13.08 19.21 9.09
N LEU A 341 11.76 19.29 9.12
CA LEU A 341 11.03 20.43 9.71
C LEU A 341 10.95 20.35 11.24
N GLY A 342 11.04 19.15 11.82
CA GLY A 342 10.91 18.91 13.26
C GLY A 342 9.47 18.99 13.80
N HIS A 343 8.47 19.14 12.94
CA HIS A 343 7.05 19.19 13.32
C HIS A 343 6.16 18.48 12.30
N ASP A 344 4.91 18.19 12.68
CA ASP A 344 3.94 17.59 11.79
C ASP A 344 3.51 18.55 10.68
N ILE A 345 3.48 18.03 9.47
CA ILE A 345 2.92 18.77 8.32
C ILE A 345 1.40 18.83 8.50
N VAL A 346 0.82 20.00 8.25
CA VAL A 346 -0.62 20.24 8.42
C VAL A 346 -1.41 19.19 7.66
N LYS A 347 -2.06 18.31 8.39
CA LYS A 347 -3.04 17.37 7.83
C LYS A 347 -4.30 18.15 7.47
N GLY A 348 -4.89 17.85 6.33
CA GLY A 348 -6.25 18.30 6.05
C GLY A 348 -7.17 17.90 7.21
N GLN A 349 -8.08 18.78 7.61
CA GLN A 349 -9.08 18.45 8.61
C GLN A 349 -9.86 17.20 8.14
N PRO A 350 -10.01 16.18 8.99
CA PRO A 350 -10.88 15.06 8.64
C PRO A 350 -12.29 15.65 8.42
N VAL A 351 -12.86 15.42 7.23
CA VAL A 351 -14.27 15.71 7.03
C VAL A 351 -15.03 14.82 8.02
N PRO A 352 -15.85 15.39 8.93
CA PRO A 352 -16.64 14.59 9.85
C PRO A 352 -17.51 13.65 9.01
N GLY A 353 -17.17 12.36 9.01
CA GLY A 353 -18.01 11.34 8.40
C GLY A 353 -19.34 11.29 9.19
N THR A 354 -20.43 11.14 8.49
CA THR A 354 -21.72 10.80 9.09
C THR A 354 -21.63 9.34 9.59
N GLU A 355 -21.11 9.16 10.81
CA GLU A 355 -20.86 7.85 11.40
C GLU A 355 -22.13 7.02 11.59
N LYS A 356 -23.29 7.68 11.52
CA LYS A 356 -24.59 7.07 11.86
C LYS A 356 -24.99 5.87 11.00
N ASP A 357 -24.49 5.77 9.77
CA ASP A 357 -25.02 4.81 8.80
C ASP A 357 -24.04 3.71 8.34
N CYS A 358 -22.84 3.62 8.95
CA CYS A 358 -21.86 2.60 8.53
C CYS A 358 -22.37 1.17 8.67
N TYR A 359 -23.20 0.89 9.68
CA TYR A 359 -23.75 -0.45 9.90
C TYR A 359 -24.85 -0.81 8.89
N SER A 360 -25.68 0.13 8.49
CA SER A 360 -26.69 -0.09 7.43
C SER A 360 -26.03 -0.36 6.07
N LYS A 361 -24.85 0.20 5.84
CA LYS A 361 -24.07 0.02 4.61
C LYS A 361 -23.49 -1.41 4.48
N LYS A 362 -23.44 -2.21 5.53
CA LYS A 362 -23.03 -3.63 5.44
C LYS A 362 -23.90 -4.42 4.46
N ALA A 363 -25.16 -4.07 4.30
CA ALA A 363 -26.08 -4.75 3.39
C ALA A 363 -25.90 -4.39 1.90
N ILE A 364 -25.10 -3.39 1.57
CA ILE A 364 -24.86 -2.97 0.17
C ILE A 364 -23.70 -3.80 -0.37
N LEU A 365 -24.01 -4.98 -0.91
CA LEU A 365 -23.00 -5.98 -1.30
C LEU A 365 -22.45 -5.77 -2.71
N LYS A 366 -23.30 -5.31 -3.63
CA LYS A 366 -22.93 -5.26 -5.05
C LYS A 366 -22.06 -4.05 -5.37
N GLU A 367 -20.90 -4.29 -5.98
CA GLU A 367 -20.05 -3.25 -6.57
C GLU A 367 -20.83 -2.41 -7.61
N SER A 368 -20.58 -1.11 -7.63
CA SER A 368 -21.15 -0.16 -8.59
C SER A 368 -20.03 0.53 -9.39
N LYS A 369 -20.28 0.73 -10.69
CA LYS A 369 -19.41 1.57 -11.54
C LYS A 369 -19.64 3.07 -11.32
N ASP A 370 -20.78 3.45 -10.75
CA ASP A 370 -21.08 4.82 -10.34
C ASP A 370 -20.36 5.15 -9.03
N ALA A 371 -19.56 6.23 -9.04
CA ALA A 371 -18.71 6.59 -7.91
C ALA A 371 -19.51 6.96 -6.65
N ALA A 372 -20.68 7.58 -6.78
CA ALA A 372 -21.51 7.95 -5.64
C ALA A 372 -22.08 6.70 -4.97
N ASN A 373 -22.67 5.79 -5.76
CA ASN A 373 -23.19 4.52 -5.26
C ASN A 373 -22.09 3.64 -4.69
N GLU A 374 -20.92 3.60 -5.31
CA GLU A 374 -19.77 2.83 -4.81
C GLU A 374 -19.24 3.41 -3.49
N SER A 375 -19.24 4.73 -3.35
CA SER A 375 -18.82 5.37 -2.09
C SER A 375 -19.75 5.02 -0.90
N GLU A 376 -21.05 4.76 -1.15
CA GLU A 376 -22.00 4.33 -0.14
C GLU A 376 -21.68 2.94 0.44
N ARG A 377 -20.92 2.12 -0.27
CA ARG A 377 -20.43 0.84 0.25
C ARG A 377 -19.32 0.99 1.31
N CYS A 378 -18.75 2.17 1.49
CA CYS A 378 -17.64 2.39 2.41
C CYS A 378 -18.07 2.20 3.87
N LEU A 379 -17.44 1.23 4.58
CA LEU A 379 -17.68 0.93 5.99
C LEU A 379 -16.75 1.74 6.92
N THR A 380 -16.00 2.68 6.42
CA THR A 380 -15.00 3.47 7.17
C THR A 380 -13.96 2.56 7.86
N CYS A 381 -12.72 2.55 7.37
CA CYS A 381 -11.66 1.63 7.83
C CYS A 381 -11.58 1.55 9.34
N ASN A 382 -11.54 0.32 9.87
CA ASN A 382 -11.45 -0.01 11.29
C ASN A 382 -12.62 0.44 12.19
N LYS A 383 -13.72 0.95 11.63
CA LYS A 383 -14.90 1.34 12.42
C LYS A 383 -15.94 0.23 12.51
N VAL A 384 -16.13 -0.53 11.45
CA VAL A 384 -17.08 -1.65 11.43
C VAL A 384 -16.31 -2.94 11.17
N CYS A 385 -16.05 -3.70 12.21
CA CYS A 385 -15.57 -5.07 12.10
C CYS A 385 -16.34 -5.93 13.11
N GLU A 386 -17.27 -6.72 12.63
CA GLU A 386 -18.11 -7.62 13.42
C GLU A 386 -17.98 -9.07 12.96
N ASN A 387 -16.86 -9.45 12.30
CA ASN A 387 -16.65 -10.81 11.80
C ASN A 387 -16.84 -11.86 12.89
N CYS A 388 -16.36 -11.59 14.11
CA CYS A 388 -16.52 -12.53 15.22
C CYS A 388 -17.99 -12.69 15.66
N VAL A 389 -18.84 -11.70 15.41
CA VAL A 389 -20.29 -11.77 15.61
C VAL A 389 -20.92 -12.59 14.50
N ASP A 390 -20.59 -12.27 13.25
CA ASP A 390 -21.21 -12.87 12.06
C ASP A 390 -20.88 -14.38 11.91
N VAL A 391 -19.64 -14.78 12.24
CA VAL A 391 -19.19 -16.18 12.09
C VAL A 391 -19.44 -17.06 13.31
N CYS A 392 -19.97 -16.51 14.40
CA CYS A 392 -20.21 -17.28 15.62
C CYS A 392 -21.49 -18.14 15.49
N PRO A 393 -21.39 -19.48 15.39
CA PRO A 393 -22.57 -20.34 15.21
C PRO A 393 -23.53 -20.28 16.42
N ASN A 394 -22.98 -20.06 17.60
CA ASN A 394 -23.72 -19.97 18.84
C ASN A 394 -24.13 -18.55 19.21
N ARG A 395 -23.77 -17.55 18.39
CA ARG A 395 -24.02 -16.13 18.66
C ARG A 395 -23.48 -15.64 20.02
N ALA A 396 -22.38 -16.25 20.47
CA ALA A 396 -21.75 -15.89 21.74
C ALA A 396 -20.98 -14.55 21.69
N ASN A 397 -20.64 -14.05 20.49
CA ASN A 397 -20.11 -12.69 20.33
C ASN A 397 -21.25 -11.79 19.86
N ILE A 398 -21.49 -10.71 20.58
CA ILE A 398 -22.64 -9.84 20.38
C ILE A 398 -22.18 -8.39 20.23
N SER A 399 -22.70 -7.73 19.20
CA SER A 399 -22.45 -6.30 18.95
C SER A 399 -23.41 -5.46 19.79
N ILE A 400 -22.88 -4.67 20.70
CA ILE A 400 -23.61 -3.82 21.65
C ILE A 400 -23.48 -2.37 21.21
N LYS A 401 -24.62 -1.71 21.01
CA LYS A 401 -24.69 -0.27 20.81
C LYS A 401 -24.64 0.43 22.17
N VAL A 402 -23.52 1.15 22.40
CA VAL A 402 -23.34 1.89 23.66
C VAL A 402 -23.65 3.37 23.43
N PRO A 403 -24.60 3.98 24.13
CA PRO A 403 -24.92 5.39 23.97
C PRO A 403 -23.70 6.28 24.15
N GLY A 404 -23.47 7.18 23.18
CA GLY A 404 -22.33 8.12 23.18
C GLY A 404 -20.97 7.52 22.76
N MET A 405 -20.93 6.26 22.31
CA MET A 405 -19.78 5.68 21.61
C MET A 405 -20.01 5.73 20.11
N ALA A 406 -18.96 6.06 19.36
CA ALA A 406 -19.01 6.16 17.89
C ALA A 406 -19.13 4.79 17.20
N MET A 407 -18.70 3.71 17.87
CA MET A 407 -18.69 2.35 17.36
C MET A 407 -19.42 1.42 18.33
N ASN A 408 -20.10 0.40 17.76
CA ASN A 408 -20.56 -0.70 18.58
C ASN A 408 -19.39 -1.39 19.29
N GLN A 409 -19.68 -1.91 20.47
CA GLN A 409 -18.72 -2.72 21.22
C GLN A 409 -19.11 -4.20 21.10
N VAL A 410 -18.13 -5.06 20.93
CA VAL A 410 -18.39 -6.50 20.89
C VAL A 410 -18.07 -7.09 22.24
N ILE A 411 -19.09 -7.69 22.89
CA ILE A 411 -18.91 -8.51 24.08
C ILE A 411 -18.93 -9.99 23.73
N HIS A 412 -18.31 -10.78 24.57
CA HIS A 412 -18.43 -12.23 24.57
C HIS A 412 -19.41 -12.68 25.65
N VAL A 413 -20.27 -13.62 25.35
CA VAL A 413 -21.21 -14.21 26.32
C VAL A 413 -20.76 -15.63 26.61
N ASP A 414 -20.23 -15.86 27.80
CA ASP A 414 -19.51 -17.09 28.18
C ASP A 414 -20.38 -18.34 28.01
N TYR A 415 -21.55 -18.37 28.65
CA TYR A 415 -22.46 -19.51 28.65
C TYR A 415 -23.04 -19.87 27.26
N MET A 416 -22.90 -19.00 26.24
CA MET A 416 -23.29 -19.28 24.86
C MET A 416 -22.14 -19.87 24.04
N CYS A 417 -20.93 -19.84 24.56
CA CYS A 417 -19.72 -20.24 23.81
C CYS A 417 -19.44 -21.74 24.03
N ASN A 418 -19.11 -22.42 22.93
CA ASN A 418 -18.57 -23.80 22.97
C ASN A 418 -17.10 -23.87 22.55
N GLU A 419 -16.39 -22.75 22.53
CA GLU A 419 -14.97 -22.61 22.15
C GLU A 419 -14.61 -23.24 20.79
N CYS A 420 -15.51 -23.23 19.81
CA CYS A 420 -15.30 -23.85 18.50
C CYS A 420 -14.16 -23.21 17.68
N GLY A 421 -13.69 -22.02 18.08
CA GLY A 421 -12.56 -21.34 17.43
C GLY A 421 -12.90 -20.58 16.13
N ASN A 422 -14.13 -20.63 15.62
CA ASN A 422 -14.49 -19.91 14.37
C ASN A 422 -14.16 -18.43 14.42
N CYS A 423 -14.53 -17.74 15.51
CA CYS A 423 -14.25 -16.31 15.66
C CYS A 423 -12.75 -15.98 15.63
N LYS A 424 -11.88 -16.89 16.08
CA LYS A 424 -10.43 -16.75 15.97
C LYS A 424 -9.96 -16.99 14.54
N SER A 425 -10.46 -18.04 13.89
CA SER A 425 -10.05 -18.42 12.52
C SER A 425 -10.38 -17.33 11.48
N PHE A 426 -11.51 -16.65 11.67
CA PHE A 426 -11.96 -15.56 10.78
C PHE A 426 -11.57 -14.17 11.29
N CYS A 427 -10.80 -14.05 12.38
CA CYS A 427 -10.39 -12.74 12.88
C CYS A 427 -9.28 -12.13 12.00
N PRO A 428 -9.51 -10.97 11.35
CA PRO A 428 -8.52 -10.32 10.50
C PRO A 428 -7.37 -9.69 11.28
N TYR A 429 -7.50 -9.60 12.61
CA TYR A 429 -6.51 -9.01 13.53
C TYR A 429 -5.73 -10.04 14.33
N ALA A 430 -5.83 -11.32 13.97
CA ALA A 430 -5.19 -12.42 14.67
C ALA A 430 -5.53 -12.51 16.18
N SER A 431 -6.72 -12.03 16.59
CA SER A 431 -7.25 -12.12 17.94
C SER A 431 -8.01 -13.42 18.14
N ALA A 432 -8.21 -13.80 19.39
CA ALA A 432 -9.12 -14.87 19.82
C ALA A 432 -10.34 -14.27 20.51
N PRO A 433 -11.36 -13.77 19.77
CA PRO A 433 -12.47 -13.00 20.33
C PRO A 433 -13.19 -13.65 21.51
N TYR A 434 -13.26 -14.98 21.53
CA TYR A 434 -13.85 -15.73 22.67
C TYR A 434 -13.02 -15.65 23.96
N LYS A 435 -11.77 -15.12 23.89
CA LYS A 435 -10.90 -14.85 25.05
C LYS A 435 -10.59 -13.37 25.23
N ASP A 436 -10.46 -12.65 24.10
CA ASP A 436 -9.94 -11.28 24.13
C ASP A 436 -11.04 -10.22 24.27
N LYS A 437 -12.32 -10.59 24.03
CA LYS A 437 -13.44 -9.67 24.20
C LYS A 437 -13.92 -9.65 25.65
N PHE A 438 -14.35 -8.45 26.10
CA PHE A 438 -14.91 -8.28 27.42
C PHE A 438 -16.11 -9.21 27.58
N THR A 439 -16.08 -10.09 28.59
CA THR A 439 -16.97 -11.25 28.69
C THR A 439 -18.12 -10.98 29.68
N LEU A 440 -19.35 -11.31 29.27
CA LEU A 440 -20.49 -11.41 30.18
C LEU A 440 -20.57 -12.85 30.71
N PHE A 441 -20.46 -13.00 32.03
CA PHE A 441 -20.61 -14.27 32.74
C PHE A 441 -22.04 -14.43 33.30
N ALA A 442 -22.52 -15.64 33.34
CA ALA A 442 -23.84 -15.93 33.93
C ALA A 442 -23.86 -15.71 35.46
N SER A 443 -22.70 -15.92 36.11
CA SER A 443 -22.57 -15.81 37.58
C SER A 443 -21.12 -15.50 37.97
N GLU A 444 -20.92 -15.18 39.27
CA GLU A 444 -19.57 -15.08 39.85
C GLU A 444 -18.82 -16.42 39.82
N ALA A 445 -19.53 -17.54 39.93
CA ALA A 445 -18.93 -18.87 39.85
C ALA A 445 -18.36 -19.14 38.44
N ASP A 446 -19.13 -18.83 37.39
CA ASP A 446 -18.64 -18.96 35.99
C ASP A 446 -17.46 -18.02 35.74
N MET A 447 -17.50 -16.81 36.29
CA MET A 447 -16.34 -15.92 36.22
C MET A 447 -15.13 -16.53 36.90
N ALA A 448 -15.28 -17.23 38.01
CA ALA A 448 -14.14 -17.84 38.72
C ALA A 448 -13.47 -18.94 37.90
N ASP A 449 -14.24 -19.68 37.12
CA ASP A 449 -13.75 -20.77 36.24
C ASP A 449 -13.12 -20.27 34.94
N SER A 450 -13.20 -18.98 34.63
CA SER A 450 -12.64 -18.37 33.45
C SER A 450 -11.42 -17.50 33.75
N THR A 451 -10.57 -17.27 32.74
CA THR A 451 -9.47 -16.30 32.83
C THR A 451 -9.78 -15.01 32.07
N ASN A 452 -10.91 -14.93 31.37
CA ASN A 452 -11.29 -13.76 30.58
C ASN A 452 -11.56 -12.54 31.46
N ASP A 453 -11.18 -11.35 30.99
CA ASP A 453 -11.67 -10.10 31.57
C ASP A 453 -13.15 -9.93 31.21
N GLY A 454 -13.97 -9.50 32.19
CA GLY A 454 -15.41 -9.43 31.98
C GLY A 454 -16.18 -9.04 33.24
N PHE A 455 -17.47 -9.29 33.23
CA PHE A 455 -18.35 -8.94 34.34
C PHE A 455 -19.48 -9.96 34.51
N ALA A 456 -19.92 -10.09 35.74
CA ALA A 456 -21.16 -10.77 36.11
C ALA A 456 -22.11 -9.74 36.75
N VAL A 457 -23.38 -9.71 36.35
CA VAL A 457 -24.38 -8.84 36.92
C VAL A 457 -24.92 -9.49 38.21
N ILE A 458 -24.76 -8.81 39.35
CA ILE A 458 -25.22 -9.29 40.65
C ILE A 458 -26.66 -8.83 40.91
N ASN A 459 -26.92 -7.57 40.63
CA ASN A 459 -28.27 -7.02 40.74
C ASN A 459 -28.52 -6.05 39.57
N PRO A 460 -29.39 -6.41 38.62
CA PRO A 460 -29.69 -5.56 37.48
C PRO A 460 -30.46 -4.28 37.85
N GLU A 461 -31.24 -4.27 38.93
CA GLU A 461 -32.00 -3.09 39.34
C GLU A 461 -31.08 -2.02 39.91
N THR A 462 -30.11 -2.42 40.75
CA THR A 462 -29.13 -1.51 41.36
C THR A 462 -27.86 -1.35 40.53
N LYS A 463 -27.74 -2.08 39.41
CA LYS A 463 -26.58 -2.13 38.49
C LYS A 463 -25.26 -2.53 39.18
N GLU A 464 -25.40 -3.34 40.24
CA GLU A 464 -24.27 -3.92 40.95
C GLU A 464 -23.70 -5.10 40.15
N CYS A 465 -22.39 -5.09 39.93
CA CYS A 465 -21.66 -6.07 39.14
C CYS A 465 -20.37 -6.48 39.84
N LYS A 466 -19.94 -7.70 39.56
CA LYS A 466 -18.58 -8.14 39.81
C LYS A 466 -17.80 -8.00 38.50
N VAL A 467 -16.66 -7.35 38.51
CA VAL A 467 -15.84 -7.07 37.30
C VAL A 467 -14.46 -7.63 37.47
N ARG A 468 -13.97 -8.40 36.46
CA ARG A 468 -12.58 -8.76 36.34
C ARG A 468 -11.95 -7.88 35.25
N LEU A 469 -10.86 -7.21 35.59
CA LEU A 469 -10.05 -6.42 34.66
C LEU A 469 -8.58 -6.63 34.96
N LEU A 470 -7.81 -7.01 33.91
CA LEU A 470 -6.39 -7.36 34.02
C LEU A 470 -6.13 -8.40 35.16
N GLY A 471 -7.02 -9.37 35.25
CA GLY A 471 -6.95 -10.43 36.25
C GLY A 471 -7.37 -10.04 37.68
N GLN A 472 -7.68 -8.76 37.95
CA GLN A 472 -8.16 -8.30 39.26
C GLN A 472 -9.67 -8.23 39.29
N ILE A 473 -10.27 -8.78 40.36
CA ILE A 473 -11.71 -8.77 40.57
C ILE A 473 -12.08 -7.66 41.56
N SER A 474 -13.09 -6.90 41.23
CA SER A 474 -13.66 -5.85 42.09
C SER A 474 -15.19 -5.77 41.98
N ASP A 475 -15.79 -5.25 43.01
CA ASP A 475 -17.20 -4.85 42.97
C ASP A 475 -17.31 -3.52 42.21
N CYS A 476 -18.37 -3.38 41.43
CA CYS A 476 -18.65 -2.20 40.62
C CYS A 476 -20.15 -1.87 40.69
N LYS A 477 -20.45 -0.59 40.78
CA LYS A 477 -21.79 -0.05 40.54
C LYS A 477 -21.76 0.74 39.22
N ALA A 478 -22.26 0.13 38.15
CA ALA A 478 -22.04 0.61 36.79
C ALA A 478 -22.60 2.00 36.48
N ASP A 479 -23.63 2.46 37.18
CA ASP A 479 -24.24 3.79 37.04
C ASP A 479 -23.63 4.86 37.97
N ASP A 480 -22.73 4.47 38.91
CA ASP A 480 -22.07 5.43 39.79
C ASP A 480 -20.88 6.11 39.04
N ALA A 481 -20.97 7.43 38.88
CA ALA A 481 -19.92 8.20 38.24
C ALA A 481 -18.60 8.22 39.03
N ASN A 482 -18.67 7.94 40.34
CA ASN A 482 -17.50 7.89 41.24
C ASN A 482 -16.90 6.49 41.38
N ASP A 483 -17.49 5.48 40.72
CA ASP A 483 -16.91 4.13 40.70
C ASP A 483 -15.51 4.16 40.03
N LYS A 484 -14.63 3.31 40.55
CA LYS A 484 -13.22 3.22 40.06
C LYS A 484 -13.11 2.62 38.66
N LEU A 485 -14.15 1.97 38.16
CA LEU A 485 -14.17 1.40 36.85
C LEU A 485 -14.23 2.52 35.78
N TYR A 486 -13.43 2.39 34.79
CA TYR A 486 -13.33 3.23 33.62
C TYR A 486 -14.70 3.52 32.96
N GLU A 487 -14.95 4.77 32.69
CA GLU A 487 -16.28 5.23 32.22
C GLU A 487 -16.79 4.44 31.00
N GLY A 488 -15.94 4.13 30.03
CA GLY A 488 -16.33 3.38 28.84
C GLY A 488 -16.86 1.98 29.16
N LEU A 489 -16.25 1.27 30.13
CA LEU A 489 -16.71 -0.04 30.55
C LEU A 489 -17.99 0.06 31.37
N ARG A 490 -18.13 1.05 32.25
CA ARG A 490 -19.38 1.30 32.99
C ARG A 490 -20.55 1.55 32.04
N ARG A 491 -20.34 2.38 31.00
CA ARG A 491 -21.35 2.65 29.93
C ARG A 491 -21.72 1.39 29.16
N LEU A 492 -20.74 0.53 28.85
CA LEU A 492 -20.99 -0.76 28.21
C LEU A 492 -21.83 -1.68 29.10
N ILE A 493 -21.48 -1.81 30.39
CA ILE A 493 -22.22 -2.63 31.34
C ILE A 493 -23.65 -2.09 31.50
N CYS A 494 -23.83 -0.78 31.66
CA CYS A 494 -25.15 -0.17 31.70
C CYS A 494 -25.97 -0.48 30.43
N ALA A 495 -25.38 -0.34 29.26
CA ALA A 495 -26.05 -0.65 28.00
C ALA A 495 -26.50 -2.14 27.96
N VAL A 496 -25.64 -3.06 28.42
CA VAL A 496 -26.00 -4.49 28.49
C VAL A 496 -27.20 -4.71 29.45
N ILE A 497 -27.18 -4.07 30.60
CA ILE A 497 -28.27 -4.21 31.59
C ILE A 497 -29.57 -3.60 31.08
N ASP A 498 -29.52 -2.39 30.50
CA ASP A 498 -30.71 -1.62 30.14
C ASP A 498 -31.31 -2.09 28.80
N ASP A 499 -30.48 -2.32 27.78
CA ASP A 499 -30.95 -2.53 26.42
C ASP A 499 -30.83 -4.00 25.95
N TYR A 500 -29.98 -4.79 26.63
CA TYR A 500 -29.70 -6.19 26.27
C TYR A 500 -29.93 -7.15 27.46
N SER A 501 -30.86 -6.83 28.34
CA SER A 501 -31.16 -7.60 29.56
C SER A 501 -31.48 -9.08 29.34
N TYR A 502 -31.88 -9.45 28.11
CA TYR A 502 -32.12 -10.84 27.71
C TYR A 502 -30.84 -11.70 27.70
N LEU A 503 -29.66 -11.07 27.74
CA LEU A 503 -28.36 -11.74 27.86
C LEU A 503 -28.01 -12.04 29.35
N ILE A 504 -28.76 -11.54 30.31
CA ILE A 504 -28.44 -11.73 31.72
C ILE A 504 -29.24 -12.94 32.19
N MET A 505 -28.54 -13.99 32.63
CA MET A 505 -29.20 -15.16 33.23
C MET A 505 -29.85 -14.75 34.56
N LYS A 506 -31.08 -15.21 34.75
CA LYS A 506 -31.85 -14.94 35.99
C LYS A 506 -31.57 -16.01 37.01
#